data_4b2568090011a332bff791c4580df0eb
#
_entry.id   4b2568090011a332bff791c4580df0eb
#
_cell.length_a   1.000
_cell.length_b   1.000
_cell.length_c   1.000
_cell.angle_alpha   90.00
_cell.angle_beta   90.00
_cell.angle_gamma   90.00
#
_symmetry.space_group_name_H-M   'P 1'
#
loop_
_entity.id
_entity.type
_entity.pdbx_description
1 polymer ?
#
loop_
_entity_poly.entity_id
_entity_poly.type
_entity_poly.pdbx_seq_one_letter_code
_entity_poly.pdbx_strand_id
1 'polypeptide(L)'
;MRKMIRGAAALATAAAAVVALGGAADAKPADDWAGCPYGAVCIYPQNQNPAVRPSQIFYSYGAHNLSNQFGNHWVLNNQYGGATASLCTGYNGAGCGSRIAEGTGVYADLGPINSITLNRP
;
A
#
# COMPACT_ATOMS: atom_id res chain seq x y z
N MET A 1 10.12 14.38 -3.95
CA MET A 1 10.42 14.78 -3.78
C MET A 1 10.41 15.33 -3.71
N ARG A 2 10.06 15.03 -3.98
CA ARG A 2 10.14 15.64 -3.80
C ARG A 2 10.11 16.37 -3.74
N LYS A 3 9.63 16.35 -4.03
CA LYS A 3 9.65 17.12 -3.79
C LYS A 3 9.61 17.87 -3.41
N MET A 4 9.29 17.93 -3.59
CA MET A 4 9.33 18.60 -3.11
C MET A 4 9.29 19.43 -2.95
N ILE A 5 8.99 19.33 -3.12
CA ILE A 5 9.02 19.98 -2.77
C ILE A 5 8.77 20.69 -2.83
N ARG A 6 8.39 21.25 -2.92
CA ARG A 6 8.33 21.90 -2.78
C ARG A 6 8.42 22.67 -2.19
N GLY A 7 8.07 22.43 -2.55
CA GLY A 7 8.35 22.96 -1.99
C GLY A 7 8.20 23.59 -1.54
N ALA A 8 8.35 23.84 -1.60
CA ALA A 8 8.57 24.40 -1.04
C ALA A 8 8.42 25.03 -0.71
N ALA A 9 8.35 25.21 -0.82
CA ALA A 9 8.51 25.74 -0.32
C ALA A 9 8.25 26.30 0.03
N ALA A 10 8.13 26.51 -0.06
CA ALA A 10 8.24 26.95 0.46
C ALA A 10 7.94 27.45 0.85
N LEU A 11 7.77 27.62 0.77
CA LEU A 11 7.83 27.99 1.44
C LEU A 11 7.54 28.49 1.81
N ALA A 12 7.33 28.69 1.67
CA ALA A 12 7.40 28.95 2.20
C ALA A 12 6.87 29.24 2.59
N THR A 13 6.66 29.35 2.49
CA THR A 13 6.57 29.44 3.01
C THR A 13 6.07 29.38 3.39
N ALA A 14 5.93 29.44 3.34
CA ALA A 14 5.95 29.24 3.82
C ALA A 14 5.55 28.96 4.17
N ALA A 15 5.45 28.94 4.21
CA ALA A 15 5.65 28.58 4.61
C ALA A 15 5.33 28.20 4.88
N ALA A 16 5.28 28.14 4.90
CA ALA A 16 5.56 27.68 5.19
C ALA A 16 5.31 27.22 5.45
N ALA A 17 5.34 27.21 5.49
CA ALA A 17 5.68 26.71 5.72
C ALA A 17 5.53 26.23 5.99
N VAL A 18 5.59 26.13 6.11
CA VAL A 18 6.03 25.57 6.31
C VAL A 18 6.02 25.06 6.61
N VAL A 19 6.14 25.07 6.67
CA VAL A 19 6.64 24.51 6.86
C VAL A 19 6.66 23.99 7.23
N ALA A 20 6.76 24.06 7.33
CA ALA A 20 7.11 23.54 7.48
C ALA A 20 7.13 23.09 7.70
N LEU A 21 7.27 22.99 7.87
CA LEU A 21 7.53 22.45 7.94
C LEU A 21 7.71 21.79 8.23
N GLY A 22 7.96 21.70 8.42
CA GLY A 22 8.29 20.89 8.46
C GLY A 22 8.15 20.04 8.85
N GLY A 23 8.21 19.94 8.90
CA GLY A 23 8.37 18.78 9.23
C GLY A 23 7.57 17.99 8.97
N ALA A 24 6.85 18.21 9.02
CA ALA A 24 6.10 17.20 8.69
C ALA A 24 6.49 16.51 7.52
N ALA A 25 7.54 16.70 7.20
CA ALA A 25 8.03 16.00 6.08
C ALA A 25 7.92 14.52 6.21
N ASP A 26 7.71 14.05 7.40
CA ASP A 26 7.65 12.63 7.59
C ASP A 26 6.28 12.06 7.31
N ALA A 27 5.30 12.90 7.14
CA ALA A 27 3.99 12.41 6.83
C ALA A 27 3.99 11.81 5.44
N LYS A 28 3.45 10.62 5.31
CA LYS A 28 3.29 10.00 4.02
C LYS A 28 2.33 10.82 3.17
N PRO A 29 2.69 11.17 1.95
CA PRO A 29 1.78 11.90 1.08
C PRO A 29 0.49 11.13 0.84
N ALA A 30 -0.62 11.83 0.76
CA ALA A 30 -1.90 11.24 0.44
C ALA A 30 -2.01 11.05 -1.07
N ASP A 31 -1.09 10.29 -1.63
CA ASP A 31 -0.94 10.13 -3.06
C ASP A 31 -1.06 8.68 -3.47
N ASP A 32 -1.35 8.49 -4.73
CA ASP A 32 -1.28 7.17 -5.35
C ASP A 32 0.17 6.72 -5.37
N TRP A 33 0.36 5.42 -5.21
CA TRP A 33 1.67 4.81 -5.18
C TRP A 33 1.71 3.70 -6.21
N ALA A 34 2.49 3.88 -7.27
CA ALA A 34 2.59 2.92 -8.38
C ALA A 34 1.20 2.54 -8.91
N GLY A 35 0.32 3.52 -9.01
CA GLY A 35 -1.05 3.30 -9.45
C GLY A 35 -1.99 2.76 -8.37
N CYS A 36 -1.49 2.47 -7.16
CA CYS A 36 -2.35 2.03 -6.06
C CYS A 36 -2.91 3.26 -5.35
N PRO A 37 -4.24 3.43 -5.32
CA PRO A 37 -4.83 4.62 -4.72
C PRO A 37 -4.53 4.72 -3.24
N TYR A 38 -4.43 5.95 -2.75
CA TYR A 38 -4.25 6.19 -1.32
C TYR A 38 -5.47 5.64 -0.57
N GLY A 39 -5.21 4.89 0.47
CA GLY A 39 -6.25 4.23 1.26
C GLY A 39 -6.53 2.80 0.85
N ALA A 40 -5.86 2.29 -0.17
CA ALA A 40 -6.11 0.96 -0.70
C ALA A 40 -4.94 0.00 -0.49
N VAL A 41 -5.24 -1.29 -0.62
CA VAL A 41 -4.24 -2.34 -0.78
C VAL A 41 -4.38 -2.87 -2.21
N CYS A 42 -3.26 -3.04 -2.90
CA CYS A 42 -3.29 -3.42 -4.30
C CYS A 42 -2.44 -4.64 -4.59
N ILE A 43 -2.96 -5.50 -5.45
CA ILE A 43 -2.22 -6.64 -6.00
C ILE A 43 -1.91 -6.34 -7.46
N TYR A 44 -0.71 -6.64 -7.89
CA TYR A 44 -0.24 -6.37 -9.24
C TYR A 44 -0.21 -7.64 -10.08
N PRO A 45 -0.19 -7.51 -11.41
CA PRO A 45 -0.09 -8.69 -12.27
C PRO A 45 1.14 -9.52 -11.98
N GLN A 46 1.05 -10.81 -12.32
CA GLN A 46 2.16 -11.74 -12.15
C GLN A 46 3.40 -11.22 -12.87
N ASN A 47 4.52 -11.27 -12.16
CA ASN A 47 5.84 -10.90 -12.68
C ASN A 47 5.97 -9.43 -13.12
N GLN A 48 5.07 -8.56 -12.71
CA GLN A 48 5.22 -7.13 -12.95
C GLN A 48 6.14 -6.54 -11.87
N ASN A 49 7.41 -6.43 -12.19
CA ASN A 49 8.43 -5.89 -11.29
C ASN A 49 9.34 -4.98 -12.07
N PRO A 50 9.34 -3.67 -11.81
CA PRO A 50 8.63 -3.02 -10.70
C PRO A 50 7.12 -2.95 -10.92
N ALA A 51 6.42 -2.71 -9.82
CA ALA A 51 4.98 -2.51 -9.86
C ALA A 51 4.65 -1.22 -10.60
N VAL A 52 3.70 -1.29 -11.53
CA VAL A 52 3.31 -0.16 -12.35
C VAL A 52 1.82 0.10 -12.25
N ARG A 53 1.00 -0.94 -12.46
CA ARG A 53 -0.45 -0.80 -12.48
C ARG A 53 -1.08 -2.01 -11.82
N PRO A 54 -1.90 -1.82 -10.77
CA PRO A 54 -2.51 -2.95 -10.08
C PRO A 54 -3.55 -3.66 -10.94
N SER A 55 -3.67 -4.96 -10.70
CA SER A 55 -4.75 -5.77 -11.28
C SER A 55 -5.94 -5.87 -10.34
N GLN A 56 -5.74 -5.67 -9.03
CA GLN A 56 -6.82 -5.70 -8.04
C GLN A 56 -6.58 -4.63 -7.00
N ILE A 57 -7.66 -3.98 -6.56
CA ILE A 57 -7.62 -2.88 -5.60
C ILE A 57 -8.67 -3.16 -4.54
N PHE A 58 -8.26 -3.11 -3.27
CA PHE A 58 -9.14 -3.36 -2.13
C PHE A 58 -9.18 -2.16 -1.21
N TYR A 59 -10.38 -1.77 -0.77
CA TYR A 59 -10.58 -0.62 0.09
C TYR A 59 -11.14 -0.98 1.46
N SER A 60 -11.99 -2.00 1.55
CA SER A 60 -12.70 -2.27 2.79
C SER A 60 -11.92 -3.22 3.69
N TYR A 61 -12.03 -2.99 5.00
CA TYR A 61 -11.46 -3.89 5.98
C TYR A 61 -12.10 -5.27 5.90
N GLY A 62 -11.36 -6.26 6.37
CA GLY A 62 -11.81 -7.63 6.36
C GLY A 62 -11.15 -8.44 5.27
N ALA A 63 -11.67 -9.65 5.07
CA ALA A 63 -11.09 -10.60 4.13
C ALA A 63 -11.65 -10.44 2.73
N HIS A 64 -10.78 -10.58 1.75
CA HIS A 64 -11.13 -10.60 0.34
C HIS A 64 -10.54 -11.87 -0.28
N ASN A 65 -11.39 -12.72 -0.81
CA ASN A 65 -10.94 -13.97 -1.40
C ASN A 65 -10.30 -13.72 -2.77
N LEU A 66 -9.25 -14.49 -3.04
CA LEU A 66 -8.51 -14.40 -4.28
C LEU A 66 -8.68 -15.70 -5.05
N SER A 67 -8.49 -15.65 -6.37
CA SER A 67 -8.45 -16.84 -7.20
C SER A 67 -7.47 -16.62 -8.34
N ASN A 68 -6.77 -17.71 -8.68
CA ASN A 68 -5.88 -17.72 -9.85
C ASN A 68 -4.75 -16.70 -9.80
N GLN A 69 -4.25 -16.41 -8.60
CA GLN A 69 -3.11 -15.52 -8.42
C GLN A 69 -1.84 -16.37 -8.35
N PHE A 70 -1.41 -16.88 -9.48
CA PHE A 70 -0.23 -17.75 -9.55
C PHE A 70 1.05 -16.93 -9.70
N GLY A 71 2.15 -17.45 -9.12
CA GLY A 71 3.45 -16.82 -9.25
C GLY A 71 3.62 -15.58 -8.42
N ASN A 72 4.67 -14.83 -8.71
CA ASN A 72 5.05 -13.69 -7.90
C ASN A 72 4.26 -12.45 -8.28
N HIS A 73 3.75 -11.77 -7.28
CA HIS A 73 3.00 -10.51 -7.43
C HIS A 73 3.48 -9.51 -6.41
N TRP A 74 3.55 -8.25 -6.79
CA TRP A 74 3.66 -7.19 -5.81
C TRP A 74 2.32 -7.01 -5.09
N VAL A 75 2.40 -6.78 -3.78
CA VAL A 75 1.26 -6.39 -2.96
C VAL A 75 1.68 -5.13 -2.22
N LEU A 76 1.01 -4.02 -2.48
CA LEU A 76 1.33 -2.74 -1.86
C LEU A 76 0.23 -2.35 -0.89
N ASN A 77 0.62 -1.96 0.32
CA ASN A 77 -0.30 -1.45 1.31
C ASN A 77 -0.21 0.07 1.34
N ASN A 78 -1.09 0.74 0.61
CA ASN A 78 -1.16 2.21 0.57
C ASN A 78 -2.25 2.75 1.48
N GLN A 79 -2.60 1.99 2.53
CA GLN A 79 -3.51 2.46 3.58
C GLN A 79 -2.81 3.48 4.48
N TYR A 80 -3.53 3.97 5.47
CA TYR A 80 -3.04 4.99 6.41
C TYR A 80 -3.52 4.69 7.82
N GLY A 81 -3.03 5.48 8.79
CA GLY A 81 -3.47 5.38 10.17
C GLY A 81 -3.02 4.13 10.92
N GLY A 82 -2.03 3.42 10.39
CA GLY A 82 -1.54 2.19 11.02
C GLY A 82 -2.24 0.93 10.52
N ALA A 83 -3.11 1.03 9.54
CA ALA A 83 -3.79 -0.13 8.98
C ALA A 83 -2.81 -1.05 8.27
N THR A 84 -2.99 -2.36 8.45
CA THR A 84 -2.10 -3.38 7.88
C THR A 84 -2.84 -4.26 6.89
N ALA A 85 -2.10 -5.14 6.22
CA ALA A 85 -2.67 -6.16 5.37
C ALA A 85 -1.96 -7.48 5.63
N SER A 86 -2.64 -8.59 5.37
CA SER A 86 -2.04 -9.92 5.53
C SER A 86 -2.45 -10.82 4.38
N LEU A 87 -1.52 -11.67 3.94
CA LEU A 87 -1.80 -12.70 2.96
C LEU A 87 -2.13 -13.98 3.71
N CYS A 88 -3.21 -14.65 3.31
CA CYS A 88 -3.74 -15.78 4.04
C CYS A 88 -3.83 -16.99 3.14
N THR A 89 -3.41 -18.16 3.63
CA THR A 89 -3.43 -19.38 2.85
C THR A 89 -4.84 -19.95 2.69
N GLY A 90 -5.73 -19.65 3.63
CA GLY A 90 -7.12 -20.08 3.52
C GLY A 90 -8.02 -18.99 2.97
N TYR A 91 -9.23 -19.38 2.64
CA TYR A 91 -10.26 -18.41 2.27
C TYR A 91 -10.78 -17.70 3.53
N ASN A 92 -11.42 -16.57 3.32
CA ASN A 92 -12.09 -15.81 4.37
C ASN A 92 -11.16 -15.37 5.50
N GLY A 93 -9.90 -15.14 5.19
CA GLY A 93 -8.93 -14.65 6.16
C GLY A 93 -8.41 -15.69 7.13
N ALA A 94 -8.41 -16.96 6.73
CA ALA A 94 -7.86 -18.04 7.55
C ALA A 94 -6.38 -18.23 7.22
N GLY A 95 -5.57 -18.53 8.24
CA GLY A 95 -4.17 -18.87 8.05
C GLY A 95 -3.32 -17.72 7.54
N CYS A 96 -3.47 -16.56 8.14
CA CYS A 96 -2.77 -15.37 7.70
C CYS A 96 -1.33 -15.33 8.21
N GLY A 97 -0.45 -14.81 7.36
CA GLY A 97 0.94 -14.61 7.70
C GLY A 97 1.20 -13.26 8.32
N SER A 98 2.45 -12.81 8.23
CA SER A 98 2.90 -11.56 8.80
C SER A 98 2.14 -10.38 8.23
N ARG A 99 2.04 -9.33 9.02
CA ARG A 99 1.35 -8.11 8.59
C ARG A 99 2.24 -7.26 7.72
N ILE A 100 1.65 -6.72 6.66
CA ILE A 100 2.31 -5.77 5.77
C ILE A 100 1.95 -4.39 6.29
N ALA A 101 2.94 -3.64 6.74
CA ALA A 101 2.72 -2.31 7.30
C ALA A 101 2.30 -1.32 6.22
N GLU A 102 1.59 -0.27 6.61
CA GLU A 102 1.25 0.78 5.68
C GLU A 102 2.50 1.38 5.05
N GLY A 103 2.40 1.78 3.80
CA GLY A 103 3.53 2.38 3.08
C GLY A 103 4.61 1.40 2.70
N THR A 104 4.35 0.09 2.83
CA THR A 104 5.29 -0.95 2.42
C THR A 104 4.63 -1.91 1.44
N GLY A 105 5.46 -2.69 0.78
CA GLY A 105 4.99 -3.71 -0.14
C GLY A 105 5.82 -4.97 -0.03
N VAL A 106 5.28 -6.06 -0.55
CA VAL A 106 5.99 -7.33 -0.64
C VAL A 106 5.86 -7.88 -2.06
N TYR A 107 6.89 -8.53 -2.52
CA TYR A 107 6.87 -9.27 -3.79
C TYR A 107 6.87 -10.75 -3.42
N ALA A 108 5.74 -11.40 -3.57
CA ALA A 108 5.52 -12.72 -3.00
C ALA A 108 4.81 -13.65 -3.98
N ASP A 109 5.07 -14.95 -3.82
CA ASP A 109 4.35 -15.97 -4.55
C ASP A 109 2.95 -16.11 -3.97
N LEU A 110 1.95 -15.74 -4.74
CA LEU A 110 0.56 -15.80 -4.33
C LEU A 110 -0.13 -17.13 -4.71
N GLY A 111 0.63 -18.09 -5.26
CA GLY A 111 0.06 -19.39 -5.58
C GLY A 111 -0.67 -20.04 -4.41
N PRO A 112 -0.08 -20.11 -3.20
CA PRO A 112 -0.76 -20.70 -2.05
C PRO A 112 -1.73 -19.78 -1.34
N ILE A 113 -1.87 -18.53 -1.77
CA ILE A 113 -2.67 -17.52 -1.08
C ILE A 113 -4.09 -17.53 -1.62
N ASN A 114 -5.08 -17.66 -0.72
CA ASN A 114 -6.48 -17.72 -1.09
C ASN A 114 -7.30 -16.53 -0.58
N SER A 115 -6.74 -15.71 0.28
CA SER A 115 -7.37 -14.44 0.66
C SER A 115 -6.34 -13.42 1.12
N ILE A 116 -6.74 -12.16 1.09
CA ILE A 116 -5.99 -11.05 1.67
C ILE A 116 -6.91 -10.37 2.67
N THR A 117 -6.37 -9.98 3.83
CA THR A 117 -7.15 -9.24 4.81
C THR A 117 -6.61 -7.82 4.91
N LEU A 118 -7.53 -6.86 4.99
CA LEU A 118 -7.21 -5.49 5.34
C LEU A 118 -7.59 -5.32 6.80
N ASN A 119 -6.60 -4.99 7.62
CA ASN A 119 -6.75 -5.01 9.08
C ASN A 119 -6.81 -3.58 9.62
N ARG A 120 -7.74 -3.35 10.53
CA ARG A 120 -7.81 -2.07 11.22
C ARG A 120 -6.54 -1.85 12.04
N PRO A 121 -6.18 -0.58 12.25
CA PRO A 121 -5.03 -0.24 13.08
C PRO A 121 -5.15 -0.79 14.50
#